data_1ebcca5af72f5405b7f0a664eaf4ab43
#
_entry.id   1ebcca5af72f5405b7f0a664eaf4ab43
#
_cell.length_a   1.000
_cell.length_b   1.000
_cell.length_c   1.000
_cell.angle_alpha   90.00
_cell.angle_beta   90.00
_cell.angle_gamma   90.00
#
_symmetry.space_group_name_H-M   'P 1'
#
loop_
_entity.id
_entity.type
_entity.pdbx_description
1 polymer ?
#
loop_
_entity_poly.entity_id
_entity_poly.type
_entity_poly.pdbx_seq_one_letter_code
_entity_poly.pdbx_strand_id
1 'polypeptide(L)'
;MPDLPATPPDDESPDPRIGIPGSPFADRSGQPAQAVPAPRRRRPSRRIVLTAAMPAAAAVVGLTALTAPRPASLGAPAGDEELAAALAPHLGGHRRVAAILVEDGQSRLAGFGTGEGAALESSEFEIGSVSKTFTGALLAVAVERGELATETTVAEVLGAEAEGSAIADVILAELATHSSGLPRLASAAAGGGSILAGMLRKDPYRGRDAQQVIADALDETPSGRGEHAYSNLAVALEGQLLATAANTDYATLLTERILEPLGMTSTYAPVTVGNLRETARRGHGTSGLRQDMWTMDGSAPAGGIRSTPADMTRYLTAMIDGSAPGAAAATEVLFEESGASSTAMNWFLEDFGSGQPITWHNGRTGGYASFVGWDPSSGRGLALLSDTARSLDELAVGVLTGEVAL
;
A
#
# COMPACT_ATOMS: atom_id res chain seq x y z
N MET A 1 -55.80 -31.02 3.40
CA MET A 1 -55.83 -29.76 4.12
C MET A 1 -55.27 -30.00 5.50
N PRO A 2 -54.19 -29.40 5.83
CA PRO A 2 -54.13 -28.23 6.70
C PRO A 2 -53.19 -27.11 6.17
N ASP A 3 -53.56 -25.94 6.45
CA ASP A 3 -53.01 -24.61 6.64
C ASP A 3 -51.61 -24.26 6.14
N LEU A 4 -51.59 -23.29 5.22
CA LEU A 4 -50.47 -22.43 4.88
C LEU A 4 -50.30 -21.31 5.93
N PRO A 5 -49.08 -20.99 6.39
CA PRO A 5 -48.83 -19.73 7.09
C PRO A 5 -48.51 -18.59 6.14
N ALA A 6 -48.90 -17.38 6.58
CA ALA A 6 -48.93 -16.12 5.92
C ALA A 6 -47.51 -15.57 5.55
N THR A 7 -47.47 -14.84 4.44
CA THR A 7 -46.39 -13.94 4.00
C THR A 7 -46.23 -12.74 4.95
N PRO A 8 -45.00 -12.34 5.30
CA PRO A 8 -44.75 -11.01 5.87
C PRO A 8 -44.57 -9.95 4.74
N PRO A 9 -44.78 -8.68 5.04
CA PRO A 9 -44.85 -7.60 4.07
C PRO A 9 -43.47 -7.15 3.57
N ASP A 10 -43.45 -6.79 2.27
CA ASP A 10 -42.41 -6.00 1.63
C ASP A 10 -42.26 -4.64 2.29
N ASP A 11 -41.07 -4.23 2.65
CA ASP A 11 -40.47 -2.90 2.40
C ASP A 11 -39.17 -2.73 3.18
N GLU A 12 -38.04 -2.88 2.53
CA GLU A 12 -36.80 -2.20 2.88
C GLU A 12 -35.96 -1.99 1.62
N SER A 13 -35.94 -0.72 1.21
CA SER A 13 -35.03 -0.19 0.22
C SER A 13 -33.57 -0.39 0.65
N PRO A 14 -32.64 -0.75 -0.22
CA PRO A 14 -31.24 -0.94 0.16
C PRO A 14 -30.60 0.41 0.52
N ASP A 15 -29.98 0.46 1.70
CA ASP A 15 -29.11 1.54 2.17
C ASP A 15 -27.86 1.63 1.27
N PRO A 16 -27.53 2.79 0.66
CA PRO A 16 -26.39 2.91 -0.26
C PRO A 16 -25.05 3.06 0.47
N ARG A 17 -24.79 2.31 1.53
CA ARG A 17 -23.53 2.30 2.28
C ARG A 17 -22.92 0.91 2.35
N ILE A 18 -22.61 0.32 1.21
CA ILE A 18 -21.75 -0.84 1.17
C ILE A 18 -20.30 -0.33 1.15
N GLY A 19 -19.76 -0.13 2.35
CA GLY A 19 -18.31 -0.02 2.52
C GLY A 19 -17.71 -1.41 2.32
N ILE A 20 -16.72 -1.53 1.47
CA ILE A 20 -15.97 -2.77 1.24
C ILE A 20 -15.39 -3.20 2.59
N PRO A 21 -15.77 -4.37 3.15
CA PRO A 21 -15.18 -4.86 4.40
C PRO A 21 -13.72 -5.23 4.12
N GLY A 22 -12.80 -4.66 4.88
CA GLY A 22 -11.39 -5.09 4.85
C GLY A 22 -10.39 -4.16 4.21
N SER A 23 -10.78 -2.99 3.66
CA SER A 23 -9.78 -2.02 3.22
C SER A 23 -8.87 -1.65 4.40
N PRO A 24 -7.55 -1.92 4.33
CA PRO A 24 -6.61 -1.63 5.42
C PRO A 24 -6.47 -0.13 5.73
N PHE A 25 -7.23 0.73 5.06
CA PHE A 25 -7.18 2.18 5.18
C PHE A 25 -8.48 2.82 5.68
N ALA A 26 -9.49 2.06 6.15
CA ALA A 26 -10.65 2.63 6.79
C ALA A 26 -10.26 3.22 8.15
N ASP A 27 -10.24 4.55 8.25
CA ASP A 27 -9.97 5.29 9.49
C ASP A 27 -11.10 5.08 10.50
N ARG A 28 -10.80 4.36 11.59
CA ARG A 28 -11.67 4.23 12.77
C ARG A 28 -11.30 5.25 13.84
N SER A 29 -11.30 6.54 13.54
CA SER A 29 -11.18 7.60 14.56
C SER A 29 -12.52 8.27 14.82
N GLY A 30 -13.35 7.64 15.60
CA GLY A 30 -14.64 8.16 16.06
C GLY A 30 -14.94 7.81 17.51
N GLN A 31 -14.17 8.35 18.47
CA GLN A 31 -14.62 8.44 19.85
C GLN A 31 -14.71 9.92 20.28
N PRO A 32 -15.83 10.37 20.84
CA PRO A 32 -15.96 11.74 21.33
C PRO A 32 -15.16 11.92 22.62
N ALA A 33 -14.24 12.88 22.60
CA ALA A 33 -13.49 13.30 23.78
C ALA A 33 -14.41 13.90 24.85
N GLN A 34 -14.27 13.45 26.09
CA GLN A 34 -14.94 14.05 27.26
C GLN A 34 -14.40 15.45 27.52
N ALA A 35 -15.29 16.40 27.66
CA ALA A 35 -14.98 17.80 27.92
C ALA A 35 -14.47 18.01 29.35
N VAL A 36 -13.29 18.59 29.49
CA VAL A 36 -12.72 19.08 30.76
C VAL A 36 -13.20 20.53 30.97
N PRO A 37 -13.70 20.93 32.14
CA PRO A 37 -14.17 22.29 32.35
C PRO A 37 -13.03 23.32 32.43
N ALA A 38 -13.13 24.37 31.62
CA ALA A 38 -12.13 25.42 31.48
C ALA A 38 -12.17 26.44 32.64
N PRO A 39 -10.99 26.98 33.04
CA PRO A 39 -10.91 28.02 34.06
C PRO A 39 -11.50 29.37 33.57
N ARG A 40 -12.23 30.05 34.44
CA ARG A 40 -12.86 31.38 34.15
C ARG A 40 -11.78 32.43 33.87
N ARG A 41 -11.62 32.88 32.62
CA ARG A 41 -10.78 34.01 32.22
C ARG A 41 -11.56 35.33 32.23
N ARG A 42 -10.94 36.41 32.74
CA ARG A 42 -11.44 37.79 32.70
C ARG A 42 -11.62 38.23 31.25
N ARG A 43 -12.79 38.86 30.96
CA ARG A 43 -13.10 39.38 29.61
C ARG A 43 -12.20 40.59 29.29
N PRO A 44 -11.48 40.61 28.17
CA PRO A 44 -10.71 41.78 27.71
C PRO A 44 -11.66 42.89 27.21
N SER A 45 -11.19 44.15 27.28
CA SER A 45 -11.99 45.31 26.85
C SER A 45 -12.22 45.28 25.32
N ARG A 46 -13.36 45.80 24.86
CA ARG A 46 -13.80 45.76 23.45
C ARG A 46 -12.78 46.33 22.44
N ARG A 47 -11.88 47.25 22.86
CA ARG A 47 -10.84 47.83 21.98
C ARG A 47 -9.66 46.86 21.70
N ILE A 48 -9.30 46.04 22.68
CA ILE A 48 -8.21 45.04 22.51
C ILE A 48 -8.67 43.87 21.64
N VAL A 49 -9.98 43.56 21.67
CA VAL A 49 -10.54 42.44 20.86
C VAL A 49 -10.49 42.74 19.35
N LEU A 50 -10.74 44.03 18.95
CA LEU A 50 -10.73 44.39 17.51
C LEU A 50 -9.36 44.44 16.90
N THR A 51 -8.31 44.85 17.63
CA THR A 51 -6.94 44.93 17.11
C THR A 51 -6.22 43.56 17.06
N ALA A 52 -6.65 42.60 17.90
CA ALA A 52 -6.10 41.23 17.84
C ALA A 52 -6.90 40.29 16.92
N ALA A 53 -8.18 40.61 16.65
CA ALA A 53 -9.03 39.75 15.80
C ALA A 53 -8.67 39.82 14.32
N MET A 54 -8.21 40.96 13.81
CA MET A 54 -7.83 41.06 12.38
C MET A 54 -6.59 40.25 11.99
N PRO A 55 -5.46 40.31 12.71
CA PRO A 55 -4.32 39.45 12.40
C PRO A 55 -4.60 37.95 12.65
N ALA A 56 -5.42 37.61 13.66
CA ALA A 56 -5.82 36.23 13.88
C ALA A 56 -6.74 35.71 12.76
N ALA A 57 -7.69 36.51 12.29
CA ALA A 57 -8.54 36.18 11.15
C ALA A 57 -7.74 36.04 9.85
N ALA A 58 -6.77 36.97 9.62
CA ALA A 58 -5.86 36.90 8.46
C ALA A 58 -4.97 35.65 8.54
N ALA A 59 -4.48 35.26 9.72
CA ALA A 59 -3.69 34.05 9.91
C ALA A 59 -4.53 32.78 9.68
N VAL A 60 -5.77 32.75 10.13
CA VAL A 60 -6.71 31.64 9.88
C VAL A 60 -7.06 31.54 8.40
N VAL A 61 -7.36 32.66 7.74
CA VAL A 61 -7.63 32.67 6.28
C VAL A 61 -6.37 32.29 5.49
N GLY A 62 -5.20 32.75 5.89
CA GLY A 62 -3.92 32.37 5.27
C GLY A 62 -3.63 30.85 5.47
N LEU A 63 -3.88 30.34 6.67
CA LEU A 63 -3.67 28.92 6.97
C LEU A 63 -4.68 28.03 6.22
N THR A 64 -5.96 28.43 6.16
CA THR A 64 -6.97 27.70 5.36
C THR A 64 -6.70 27.76 3.87
N ALA A 65 -6.21 28.88 3.33
CA ALA A 65 -5.80 28.97 1.93
C ALA A 65 -4.58 28.10 1.60
N LEU A 66 -3.64 27.94 2.56
CA LEU A 66 -2.48 27.06 2.42
C LEU A 66 -2.83 25.58 2.51
N THR A 67 -3.90 25.25 3.27
CA THR A 67 -4.34 23.86 3.50
C THR A 67 -5.56 23.49 2.67
N ALA A 68 -6.15 24.44 1.94
CA ALA A 68 -7.32 24.18 1.08
C ALA A 68 -6.96 23.12 0.03
N PRO A 69 -7.85 22.15 -0.22
CA PRO A 69 -7.69 21.19 -1.30
C PRO A 69 -7.49 21.93 -2.63
N ARG A 70 -6.46 21.58 -3.37
CA ARG A 70 -6.22 22.14 -4.70
C ARG A 70 -6.84 21.20 -5.72
N PRO A 71 -7.76 21.66 -6.56
CA PRO A 71 -8.31 20.83 -7.61
C PRO A 71 -7.16 20.24 -8.44
N ALA A 72 -7.11 18.94 -8.52
CA ALA A 72 -6.28 18.27 -9.50
C ALA A 72 -7.08 18.21 -10.80
N SER A 73 -6.48 18.63 -11.90
CA SER A 73 -7.02 18.40 -13.23
C SER A 73 -6.10 17.42 -13.93
N LEU A 74 -6.65 16.36 -14.48
CA LEU A 74 -5.92 15.52 -15.41
C LEU A 74 -5.62 16.34 -16.67
N GLY A 75 -4.38 16.26 -17.16
CA GLY A 75 -4.02 16.76 -18.47
C GLY A 75 -4.56 15.87 -19.59
N ALA A 76 -4.26 16.24 -20.85
CA ALA A 76 -4.59 15.38 -21.97
C ALA A 76 -3.93 13.99 -21.78
N PRO A 77 -4.65 12.90 -22.08
CA PRO A 77 -4.08 11.57 -22.02
C PRO A 77 -3.09 11.34 -23.17
N ALA A 78 -2.23 10.32 -23.00
CA ALA A 78 -1.33 9.80 -24.02
C ALA A 78 -1.30 8.28 -23.93
N GLY A 79 -0.83 7.62 -25.00
CA GLY A 79 -0.82 6.17 -25.11
C GLY A 79 -2.12 5.63 -25.70
N ASP A 80 -2.65 4.56 -25.13
CA ASP A 80 -3.88 3.91 -25.61
C ASP A 80 -5.11 4.81 -25.40
N GLU A 81 -5.74 5.25 -26.48
CA GLU A 81 -6.85 6.22 -26.46
C GLU A 81 -8.14 5.61 -25.90
N GLU A 82 -8.41 4.34 -26.17
CA GLU A 82 -9.61 3.64 -25.71
C GLU A 82 -9.54 3.41 -24.20
N LEU A 83 -8.43 2.86 -23.70
CA LEU A 83 -8.18 2.70 -22.28
C LEU A 83 -8.23 4.06 -21.56
N ALA A 84 -7.64 5.09 -22.15
CA ALA A 84 -7.65 6.43 -21.58
C ALA A 84 -9.09 6.99 -21.51
N ALA A 85 -9.90 6.82 -22.53
CA ALA A 85 -11.29 7.29 -22.56
C ALA A 85 -12.15 6.58 -21.51
N ALA A 86 -11.96 5.26 -21.32
CA ALA A 86 -12.69 4.47 -20.35
C ALA A 86 -12.34 4.90 -18.90
N LEU A 87 -11.07 5.15 -18.60
CA LEU A 87 -10.62 5.43 -17.23
C LEU A 87 -10.76 6.90 -16.82
N ALA A 88 -10.66 7.86 -17.74
CA ALA A 88 -10.67 9.29 -17.44
C ALA A 88 -11.81 9.75 -16.52
N PRO A 89 -13.08 9.29 -16.67
CA PRO A 89 -14.19 9.69 -15.81
C PRO A 89 -13.98 9.35 -14.32
N HIS A 90 -13.18 8.31 -14.02
CA HIS A 90 -12.95 7.77 -12.67
C HIS A 90 -11.72 8.37 -11.98
N LEU A 91 -10.87 9.12 -12.69
CA LEU A 91 -9.59 9.64 -12.19
C LEU A 91 -9.69 11.05 -11.59
N GLY A 92 -10.90 11.48 -11.22
CA GLY A 92 -11.11 12.78 -10.57
C GLY A 92 -10.30 12.94 -9.28
N GLY A 93 -9.55 14.05 -9.19
CA GLY A 93 -8.71 14.34 -8.01
C GLY A 93 -7.29 13.78 -8.08
N HIS A 94 -6.91 13.05 -9.13
CA HIS A 94 -5.54 12.67 -9.43
C HIS A 94 -4.86 13.72 -10.32
N ARG A 95 -3.52 13.76 -10.29
CA ARG A 95 -2.71 14.69 -11.08
C ARG A 95 -2.02 14.00 -12.25
N ARG A 96 -1.30 12.92 -11.95
CA ARG A 96 -0.65 12.05 -12.95
C ARG A 96 -1.01 10.62 -12.61
N VAL A 97 -1.44 9.87 -13.61
CA VAL A 97 -1.77 8.45 -13.49
C VAL A 97 -1.18 7.71 -14.67
N ALA A 98 -0.64 6.53 -14.43
CA ALA A 98 -0.38 5.53 -15.46
C ALA A 98 -1.29 4.34 -15.21
N ALA A 99 -1.93 3.86 -16.26
CA ALA A 99 -2.78 2.68 -16.25
C ALA A 99 -2.23 1.65 -17.24
N ILE A 100 -1.92 0.47 -16.74
CA ILE A 100 -1.44 -0.67 -17.49
C ILE A 100 -2.53 -1.72 -17.47
N LEU A 101 -3.03 -2.12 -18.62
CA LEU A 101 -3.94 -3.24 -18.79
C LEU A 101 -3.21 -4.37 -19.50
N VAL A 102 -3.29 -5.56 -18.96
CA VAL A 102 -2.84 -6.81 -19.61
C VAL A 102 -4.06 -7.67 -19.88
N GLU A 103 -4.26 -8.05 -21.14
CA GLU A 103 -5.39 -8.87 -21.57
C GLU A 103 -4.97 -9.68 -22.81
N ASP A 104 -5.31 -10.96 -22.86
CA ASP A 104 -4.95 -11.86 -23.97
C ASP A 104 -3.44 -11.86 -24.33
N GLY A 105 -2.59 -11.73 -23.32
CA GLY A 105 -1.13 -11.65 -23.49
C GLY A 105 -0.62 -10.35 -24.12
N GLN A 106 -1.50 -9.36 -24.32
CA GLN A 106 -1.15 -8.02 -24.82
C GLN A 106 -1.21 -7.01 -23.69
N SER A 107 -0.31 -6.02 -23.70
CA SER A 107 -0.35 -4.91 -22.75
C SER A 107 -0.71 -3.61 -23.44
N ARG A 108 -1.59 -2.83 -22.82
CA ARG A 108 -1.97 -1.47 -23.22
C ARG A 108 -1.59 -0.49 -22.10
N LEU A 109 -1.08 0.67 -22.44
CA LEU A 109 -0.67 1.71 -21.50
C LEU A 109 -1.39 3.02 -21.85
N ALA A 110 -2.12 3.57 -20.88
CA ALA A 110 -2.65 4.91 -20.92
C ALA A 110 -2.01 5.77 -19.82
N GLY A 111 -1.54 6.96 -20.18
CA GLY A 111 -0.94 7.92 -19.25
C GLY A 111 -1.73 9.20 -19.18
N PHE A 112 -1.86 9.76 -17.97
CA PHE A 112 -2.49 11.05 -17.70
C PHE A 112 -1.50 11.94 -16.96
N GLY A 113 -1.52 13.25 -17.20
CA GLY A 113 -0.62 14.13 -16.47
C GLY A 113 -0.89 15.60 -16.64
N THR A 114 -0.43 16.38 -15.66
CA THR A 114 -0.43 17.84 -15.67
C THR A 114 0.99 18.36 -15.42
N GLY A 115 1.37 19.44 -16.11
CA GLY A 115 2.63 20.17 -15.91
C GLY A 115 3.84 19.50 -16.53
N GLU A 116 4.19 18.30 -16.13
CA GLU A 116 5.34 17.53 -16.65
C GLU A 116 4.96 16.53 -17.77
N GLY A 117 3.75 16.63 -18.29
CA GLY A 117 3.24 15.71 -19.30
C GLY A 117 2.58 14.46 -18.73
N ALA A 118 2.04 13.61 -19.63
CA ALA A 118 1.40 12.36 -19.29
C ALA A 118 2.40 11.39 -18.64
N ALA A 119 1.89 10.53 -17.75
CA ALA A 119 2.68 9.50 -17.11
C ALA A 119 2.80 8.30 -18.05
N LEU A 120 3.88 8.23 -18.81
CA LEU A 120 4.19 7.14 -19.73
C LEU A 120 5.30 6.24 -19.18
N GLU A 121 5.78 5.33 -20.00
CA GLU A 121 6.65 4.19 -19.70
C GLU A 121 7.79 4.46 -18.70
N SER A 122 8.47 5.60 -18.80
CA SER A 122 9.63 5.94 -17.96
C SER A 122 9.31 6.78 -16.72
N SER A 123 8.04 7.11 -16.49
CA SER A 123 7.65 7.91 -15.32
C SER A 123 7.83 7.11 -14.04
N GLU A 124 8.55 7.66 -13.06
CA GLU A 124 8.85 6.99 -11.80
C GLU A 124 7.80 7.29 -10.73
N PHE A 125 7.38 6.24 -10.01
CA PHE A 125 6.40 6.28 -8.92
C PHE A 125 6.91 5.53 -7.69
N GLU A 126 6.54 5.97 -6.49
CA GLU A 126 6.55 5.14 -5.30
C GLU A 126 5.38 4.16 -5.42
N ILE A 127 5.64 2.84 -5.29
CA ILE A 127 4.59 1.85 -5.38
C ILE A 127 4.01 1.45 -4.01
N GLY A 128 4.53 2.05 -2.93
CA GLY A 128 4.03 1.81 -1.57
C GLY A 128 3.93 0.32 -1.28
N SER A 129 2.83 -0.11 -0.66
CA SER A 129 2.68 -1.50 -0.22
C SER A 129 2.63 -2.55 -1.33
N VAL A 130 2.51 -2.17 -2.61
CA VAL A 130 2.78 -3.10 -3.73
C VAL A 130 4.21 -3.66 -3.63
N SER A 131 5.15 -2.97 -2.97
CA SER A 131 6.47 -3.51 -2.65
C SER A 131 6.45 -4.85 -1.91
N LYS A 132 5.40 -5.12 -1.13
CA LYS A 132 5.25 -6.38 -0.38
C LYS A 132 5.17 -7.59 -1.30
N THR A 133 4.56 -7.43 -2.47
CA THR A 133 4.47 -8.54 -3.43
C THR A 133 5.83 -8.96 -3.96
N PHE A 134 6.78 -8.03 -4.06
CA PHE A 134 8.17 -8.32 -4.38
C PHE A 134 8.89 -9.03 -3.23
N THR A 135 8.59 -8.67 -1.97
CA THR A 135 9.11 -9.37 -0.80
C THR A 135 8.56 -10.79 -0.72
N GLY A 136 7.27 -10.99 -1.00
CA GLY A 136 6.66 -12.32 -1.14
C GLY A 136 7.30 -13.15 -2.27
N ALA A 137 7.59 -12.53 -3.42
CA ALA A 137 8.32 -13.21 -4.50
C ALA A 137 9.74 -13.62 -4.07
N LEU A 138 10.44 -12.82 -3.26
CA LEU A 138 11.73 -13.19 -2.69
C LEU A 138 11.64 -14.40 -1.75
N LEU A 139 10.58 -14.45 -0.90
CA LEU A 139 10.32 -15.61 -0.06
C LEU A 139 10.05 -16.85 -0.93
N ALA A 140 9.20 -16.73 -1.94
CA ALA A 140 8.90 -17.82 -2.88
C ALA A 140 10.18 -18.36 -3.55
N VAL A 141 11.03 -17.47 -4.04
CA VAL A 141 12.33 -17.86 -4.64
C VAL A 141 13.25 -18.55 -3.64
N ALA A 142 13.29 -18.09 -2.37
CA ALA A 142 14.10 -18.74 -1.34
C ALA A 142 13.59 -20.16 -1.02
N VAL A 143 12.27 -20.36 -1.01
CA VAL A 143 11.62 -21.67 -0.83
C VAL A 143 11.92 -22.58 -2.04
N GLU A 144 11.74 -22.10 -3.27
CA GLU A 144 12.03 -22.87 -4.49
C GLU A 144 13.50 -23.32 -4.57
N ARG A 145 14.41 -22.51 -4.02
CA ARG A 145 15.85 -22.85 -3.97
C ARG A 145 16.22 -23.77 -2.81
N GLY A 146 15.26 -24.04 -1.89
CA GLY A 146 15.52 -24.82 -0.68
C GLY A 146 16.43 -24.12 0.32
N GLU A 147 16.55 -22.80 0.24
CA GLU A 147 17.33 -21.97 1.17
C GLU A 147 16.57 -21.75 2.49
N LEU A 148 15.25 -21.60 2.40
CA LEU A 148 14.32 -21.43 3.49
C LEU A 148 13.04 -22.25 3.23
N ALA A 149 12.21 -22.40 4.25
CA ALA A 149 10.86 -22.94 4.15
C ALA A 149 9.87 -21.89 4.66
N THR A 150 8.60 -22.00 4.32
CA THR A 150 7.53 -21.16 4.87
C THR A 150 7.41 -21.28 6.38
N GLU A 151 7.78 -22.45 6.93
CA GLU A 151 7.82 -22.80 8.35
C GLU A 151 9.11 -22.36 9.06
N THR A 152 10.10 -21.84 8.33
CA THR A 152 11.34 -21.32 8.94
C THR A 152 11.01 -20.22 9.94
N THR A 153 11.52 -20.34 11.15
CA THR A 153 11.25 -19.41 12.25
C THR A 153 12.22 -18.22 12.23
N VAL A 154 11.83 -17.14 12.89
CA VAL A 154 12.70 -15.99 13.17
C VAL A 154 14.00 -16.43 13.84
N ALA A 155 13.90 -17.35 14.82
CA ALA A 155 15.06 -17.87 15.56
C ALA A 155 16.00 -18.71 14.70
N GLU A 156 15.50 -19.46 13.72
CA GLU A 156 16.34 -20.23 12.79
C GLU A 156 17.17 -19.32 11.88
N VAL A 157 16.66 -18.13 11.53
CA VAL A 157 17.41 -17.16 10.71
C VAL A 157 18.38 -16.32 11.55
N LEU A 158 17.93 -15.81 12.70
CA LEU A 158 18.72 -14.85 13.52
C LEU A 158 19.59 -15.50 14.59
N GLY A 159 19.35 -16.79 14.90
CA GLY A 159 20.13 -17.50 15.91
C GLY A 159 20.04 -16.84 17.30
N ALA A 160 21.19 -16.59 17.90
CA ALA A 160 21.29 -16.03 19.24
C ALA A 160 20.67 -14.62 19.39
N GLU A 161 20.52 -13.86 18.31
CA GLU A 161 19.90 -12.52 18.35
C GLU A 161 18.40 -12.60 18.70
N ALA A 162 17.73 -13.69 18.33
CA ALA A 162 16.31 -13.91 18.65
C ALA A 162 16.10 -14.58 20.02
N GLU A 163 17.17 -14.88 20.79
CA GLU A 163 17.04 -15.59 22.06
C GLU A 163 16.24 -14.78 23.09
N GLY A 164 15.18 -15.38 23.60
CA GLY A 164 14.29 -14.75 24.58
C GLY A 164 13.23 -13.81 24.00
N SER A 165 13.24 -13.58 22.68
CA SER A 165 12.18 -12.80 22.01
C SER A 165 10.85 -13.57 21.96
N ALA A 166 9.74 -12.86 22.16
CA ALA A 166 8.40 -13.42 22.07
C ALA A 166 8.00 -13.83 20.64
N ILE A 167 8.76 -13.39 19.61
CA ILE A 167 8.54 -13.75 18.22
C ILE A 167 9.54 -14.77 17.68
N ALA A 168 10.38 -15.35 18.53
CA ALA A 168 11.41 -16.29 18.12
C ALA A 168 10.88 -17.49 17.31
N ASP A 169 9.67 -17.95 17.64
CA ASP A 169 8.97 -19.07 17.02
C ASP A 169 7.95 -18.65 15.93
N VAL A 170 7.87 -17.36 15.59
CA VAL A 170 7.05 -16.88 14.47
C VAL A 170 7.69 -17.36 13.16
N ILE A 171 6.89 -17.93 12.27
CA ILE A 171 7.34 -18.47 10.98
C ILE A 171 7.20 -17.44 9.85
N LEU A 172 7.96 -17.63 8.78
CA LEU A 172 7.94 -16.74 7.61
C LEU A 172 6.54 -16.64 6.98
N ALA A 173 5.80 -17.75 6.93
CA ALA A 173 4.41 -17.72 6.44
C ALA A 173 3.52 -16.77 7.26
N GLU A 174 3.65 -16.71 8.58
CA GLU A 174 2.86 -15.81 9.41
C GLU A 174 3.22 -14.33 9.18
N LEU A 175 4.49 -14.04 8.85
CA LEU A 175 4.91 -12.69 8.47
C LEU A 175 4.31 -12.29 7.11
N ALA A 176 4.42 -13.17 6.11
CA ALA A 176 3.95 -12.94 4.75
C ALA A 176 2.42 -12.88 4.61
N THR A 177 1.68 -13.53 5.53
CA THR A 177 0.21 -13.55 5.53
C THR A 177 -0.42 -12.59 6.52
N HIS A 178 0.38 -11.75 7.21
CA HIS A 178 -0.10 -10.84 8.24
C HIS A 178 -0.81 -11.52 9.42
N SER A 179 -0.48 -12.79 9.71
CA SER A 179 -1.07 -13.58 10.81
C SER A 179 -0.14 -13.74 12.02
N SER A 180 1.04 -13.09 12.00
CA SER A 180 2.06 -13.18 13.05
C SER A 180 1.67 -12.53 14.39
N GLY A 181 0.61 -11.71 14.42
CA GLY A 181 0.23 -10.91 15.59
C GLY A 181 1.15 -9.71 15.86
N LEU A 182 2.13 -9.42 14.98
CA LEU A 182 2.95 -8.22 15.06
C LEU A 182 2.11 -6.97 14.76
N PRO A 183 2.33 -5.86 15.48
CA PRO A 183 1.58 -4.62 15.26
C PRO A 183 1.85 -4.04 13.87
N ARG A 184 0.96 -3.16 13.40
CA ARG A 184 1.12 -2.47 12.11
C ARG A 184 2.46 -1.73 11.99
N LEU A 185 2.90 -1.10 13.07
CA LEU A 185 4.18 -0.40 13.23
C LEU A 185 4.77 -0.79 14.57
N ALA A 186 6.08 -0.85 14.66
CA ALA A 186 6.75 -1.10 15.93
C ALA A 186 6.29 -0.09 17.00
N SER A 187 6.09 -0.56 18.24
CA SER A 187 5.68 0.25 19.38
C SER A 187 6.64 1.43 19.60
N ALA A 188 7.93 1.21 19.40
CA ALA A 188 8.96 2.25 19.45
C ALA A 188 8.80 3.31 18.34
N ALA A 189 8.23 2.95 17.19
CA ALA A 189 7.96 3.84 16.06
C ALA A 189 6.57 4.52 16.13
N ALA A 190 5.61 3.91 16.82
CA ALA A 190 4.22 4.39 16.91
C ALA A 190 4.03 5.63 17.80
N GLY A 191 5.08 6.12 18.45
CA GLY A 191 5.06 7.30 19.33
C GLY A 191 4.81 8.63 18.59
N GLY A 192 4.80 9.73 19.37
CA GLY A 192 4.51 11.09 18.87
C GLY A 192 5.34 11.53 17.65
N GLY A 193 6.48 10.89 17.38
CA GLY A 193 7.31 11.14 16.20
C GLY A 193 6.62 10.81 14.88
N SER A 194 5.89 9.69 14.78
CA SER A 194 5.17 9.30 13.55
C SER A 194 3.99 10.24 13.26
N ILE A 195 3.27 10.66 14.32
CA ILE A 195 2.17 11.64 14.19
C ILE A 195 2.73 12.98 13.71
N LEU A 196 3.83 13.42 14.31
CA LEU A 196 4.51 14.67 13.89
C LEU A 196 5.06 14.57 12.46
N ALA A 197 5.67 13.44 12.09
CA ALA A 197 6.13 13.21 10.72
C ALA A 197 4.97 13.31 9.72
N GLY A 198 3.83 12.68 10.01
CA GLY A 198 2.62 12.80 9.19
C GLY A 198 2.13 14.25 9.06
N MET A 199 2.07 15.01 10.17
CA MET A 199 1.72 16.44 10.16
C MET A 199 2.72 17.28 9.36
N LEU A 200 4.00 16.95 9.40
CA LEU A 200 5.07 17.61 8.64
C LEU A 200 5.23 17.06 7.21
N ARG A 201 4.39 16.10 6.81
CA ARG A 201 4.42 15.46 5.48
C ARG A 201 5.77 14.78 5.19
N LYS A 202 6.37 14.19 6.22
CA LYS A 202 7.64 13.47 6.17
C LYS A 202 7.42 11.96 6.04
N ASP A 203 8.46 11.25 5.62
CA ASP A 203 8.52 9.80 5.69
C ASP A 203 8.56 9.37 7.17
N PRO A 204 7.54 8.65 7.68
CA PRO A 204 7.47 8.26 9.09
C PRO A 204 8.41 7.11 9.45
N TYR A 205 8.99 6.42 8.47
CA TYR A 205 9.91 5.30 8.65
C TYR A 205 11.38 5.72 8.67
N ARG A 206 11.66 6.97 8.29
CA ARG A 206 13.03 7.47 8.15
C ARG A 206 13.83 7.38 9.45
N GLY A 207 15.10 6.97 9.30
CA GLY A 207 16.07 6.92 10.38
C GLY A 207 16.07 5.62 11.16
N ARG A 208 15.44 4.56 10.63
CA ARG A 208 15.47 3.21 11.18
C ARG A 208 16.09 2.26 10.15
N ASP A 209 17.34 1.88 10.37
CA ASP A 209 18.02 0.93 9.48
C ASP A 209 17.52 -0.52 9.66
N ALA A 210 18.08 -1.44 8.89
CA ALA A 210 17.67 -2.85 8.91
C ALA A 210 17.82 -3.49 10.30
N GLN A 211 18.93 -3.23 10.99
CA GLN A 211 19.19 -3.79 12.34
C GLN A 211 18.19 -3.24 13.37
N GLN A 212 17.84 -1.96 13.25
CA GLN A 212 16.82 -1.38 14.12
C GLN A 212 15.41 -1.93 13.86
N VAL A 213 15.07 -2.23 12.61
CA VAL A 213 13.77 -2.87 12.29
C VAL A 213 13.72 -4.28 12.88
N ILE A 214 14.81 -5.05 12.77
CA ILE A 214 14.91 -6.37 13.40
C ILE A 214 14.79 -6.25 14.93
N ALA A 215 15.57 -5.38 15.56
CA ALA A 215 15.53 -5.18 17.01
C ALA A 215 14.15 -4.72 17.50
N ASP A 216 13.53 -3.76 16.80
CA ASP A 216 12.18 -3.29 17.12
C ASP A 216 11.14 -4.42 17.04
N ALA A 217 11.26 -5.32 16.06
CA ALA A 217 10.37 -6.46 15.93
C ALA A 217 10.60 -7.52 17.03
N LEU A 218 11.86 -7.77 17.39
CA LEU A 218 12.21 -8.70 18.47
C LEU A 218 11.73 -8.23 19.85
N ASP A 219 11.56 -6.93 20.05
CA ASP A 219 11.04 -6.33 21.29
C ASP A 219 9.51 -6.37 21.39
N GLU A 220 8.81 -6.72 20.29
CA GLU A 220 7.34 -6.78 20.30
C GLU A 220 6.81 -8.07 20.95
N THR A 221 5.62 -7.95 21.54
CA THR A 221 4.85 -9.10 22.01
C THR A 221 3.67 -9.30 21.06
N PRO A 222 3.61 -10.41 20.31
CA PRO A 222 2.50 -10.68 19.39
C PRO A 222 1.14 -10.66 20.09
N SER A 223 0.14 -10.13 19.40
CA SER A 223 -1.25 -10.13 19.85
C SER A 223 -2.17 -10.58 18.71
N GLY A 224 -3.02 -11.58 18.97
CA GLY A 224 -3.89 -12.14 17.93
C GLY A 224 -3.13 -12.96 16.87
N ARG A 225 -2.02 -13.63 17.26
CA ARG A 225 -1.30 -14.55 16.35
C ARG A 225 -2.25 -15.64 15.84
N GLY A 226 -2.22 -15.88 14.54
CA GLY A 226 -3.18 -16.77 13.87
C GLY A 226 -4.46 -16.05 13.40
N GLU A 227 -4.59 -14.73 13.64
CA GLU A 227 -5.66 -13.90 13.10
C GLU A 227 -5.03 -12.91 12.09
N HIS A 228 -5.71 -12.62 10.99
CA HIS A 228 -5.23 -11.66 10.01
C HIS A 228 -5.25 -10.23 10.56
N ALA A 229 -4.08 -9.61 10.65
CA ALA A 229 -3.92 -8.22 11.07
C ALA A 229 -2.79 -7.55 10.27
N TYR A 230 -3.14 -6.74 9.28
CA TYR A 230 -2.17 -6.12 8.38
C TYR A 230 -1.01 -5.44 9.11
N SER A 231 0.21 -5.89 8.86
CA SER A 231 1.42 -5.43 9.54
C SER A 231 2.52 -5.03 8.56
N ASN A 232 2.91 -3.76 8.56
CA ASN A 232 4.11 -3.31 7.85
C ASN A 232 5.38 -3.80 8.55
N LEU A 233 5.36 -3.93 9.88
CA LEU A 233 6.50 -4.43 10.65
C LEU A 233 6.79 -5.89 10.30
N ALA A 234 5.75 -6.73 10.16
CA ALA A 234 5.91 -8.12 9.78
C ALA A 234 6.63 -8.26 8.44
N VAL A 235 6.19 -7.54 7.40
CA VAL A 235 6.82 -7.63 6.09
C VAL A 235 8.18 -6.93 6.03
N ALA A 236 8.39 -5.87 6.81
CA ALA A 236 9.71 -5.27 6.95
C ALA A 236 10.71 -6.28 7.56
N LEU A 237 10.30 -6.97 8.64
CA LEU A 237 11.09 -8.05 9.25
C LEU A 237 11.31 -9.19 8.26
N GLU A 238 10.27 -9.70 7.57
CA GLU A 238 10.37 -10.74 6.56
C GLU A 238 11.48 -10.43 5.54
N GLY A 239 11.45 -9.23 4.94
CA GLY A 239 12.47 -8.84 3.96
C GLY A 239 13.88 -8.75 4.54
N GLN A 240 14.03 -8.34 5.81
CA GLN A 240 15.34 -8.32 6.48
C GLN A 240 15.83 -9.73 6.84
N LEU A 241 14.92 -10.64 7.20
CA LEU A 241 15.26 -12.06 7.42
C LEU A 241 15.73 -12.73 6.13
N LEU A 242 15.05 -12.48 5.01
CA LEU A 242 15.45 -12.98 3.70
C LEU A 242 16.84 -12.46 3.29
N ALA A 243 17.11 -11.18 3.51
CA ALA A 243 18.40 -10.57 3.26
C ALA A 243 19.51 -11.16 4.15
N THR A 244 19.21 -11.38 5.43
CA THR A 244 20.13 -12.01 6.40
C THR A 244 20.45 -13.43 5.99
N ALA A 245 19.45 -14.25 5.66
CA ALA A 245 19.65 -15.64 5.21
C ALA A 245 20.48 -15.72 3.92
N ALA A 246 20.31 -14.75 3.01
CA ALA A 246 21.09 -14.64 1.78
C ALA A 246 22.47 -13.97 1.99
N ASN A 247 22.81 -13.55 3.19
CA ASN A 247 24.04 -12.83 3.55
C ASN A 247 24.28 -11.59 2.65
N THR A 248 23.26 -10.81 2.40
CA THR A 248 23.30 -9.57 1.61
C THR A 248 22.33 -8.53 2.18
N ASP A 249 22.18 -7.37 1.54
CA ASP A 249 21.13 -6.41 1.86
C ASP A 249 19.88 -6.60 1.00
N TYR A 250 18.73 -6.06 1.46
CA TYR A 250 17.45 -6.22 0.79
C TYR A 250 17.44 -5.68 -0.66
N ALA A 251 18.06 -4.51 -0.90
CA ALA A 251 18.04 -3.90 -2.23
C ALA A 251 18.85 -4.72 -3.25
N THR A 252 19.98 -5.27 -2.82
CA THR A 252 20.80 -6.18 -3.61
C THR A 252 20.05 -7.48 -3.89
N LEU A 253 19.48 -8.11 -2.84
CA LEU A 253 18.70 -9.35 -2.96
C LEU A 253 17.53 -9.19 -3.95
N LEU A 254 16.77 -8.09 -3.80
CA LEU A 254 15.67 -7.76 -4.71
C LEU A 254 16.14 -7.62 -6.15
N THR A 255 17.24 -6.91 -6.35
CA THR A 255 17.79 -6.67 -7.69
C THR A 255 18.20 -7.97 -8.35
N GLU A 256 19.00 -8.80 -7.69
CA GLU A 256 19.57 -10.02 -8.26
C GLU A 256 18.51 -11.11 -8.51
N ARG A 257 17.53 -11.24 -7.62
CA ARG A 257 16.60 -12.36 -7.67
C ARG A 257 15.29 -12.09 -8.40
N ILE A 258 14.88 -10.82 -8.46
CA ILE A 258 13.59 -10.44 -9.06
C ILE A 258 13.76 -9.44 -10.20
N LEU A 259 14.48 -8.32 -9.97
CA LEU A 259 14.46 -7.23 -10.94
C LEU A 259 15.27 -7.55 -12.20
N GLU A 260 16.49 -8.08 -12.04
CA GLU A 260 17.34 -8.47 -13.18
C GLU A 260 16.72 -9.60 -14.03
N PRO A 261 16.21 -10.71 -13.45
CA PRO A 261 15.52 -11.73 -14.22
C PRO A 261 14.34 -11.24 -15.04
N LEU A 262 13.61 -10.22 -14.53
CA LEU A 262 12.47 -9.60 -15.20
C LEU A 262 12.86 -8.44 -16.13
N GLY A 263 14.14 -8.04 -16.17
CA GLY A 263 14.60 -6.88 -16.94
C GLY A 263 14.03 -5.55 -16.43
N MET A 264 13.71 -5.45 -15.14
CA MET A 264 13.11 -4.27 -14.50
C MET A 264 14.19 -3.25 -14.11
N THR A 265 14.89 -2.71 -15.07
CA THR A 265 16.08 -1.87 -14.88
C THR A 265 15.79 -0.49 -14.28
N SER A 266 14.54 -0.05 -14.31
CA SER A 266 14.08 1.21 -13.76
C SER A 266 13.47 1.09 -12.37
N THR A 267 13.28 -0.13 -11.88
CA THR A 267 12.77 -0.44 -10.54
C THR A 267 13.92 -0.57 -9.55
N TYR A 268 13.74 -0.10 -8.33
CA TYR A 268 14.75 -0.18 -7.27
C TYR A 268 14.17 0.12 -5.88
N ALA A 269 14.84 -0.35 -4.84
CA ALA A 269 14.59 0.05 -3.46
C ALA A 269 15.68 1.06 -3.03
N PRO A 270 15.39 2.36 -2.94
CA PRO A 270 16.41 3.35 -2.59
C PRO A 270 16.94 3.18 -1.17
N VAL A 271 16.16 2.61 -0.25
CA VAL A 271 16.44 2.46 1.17
C VAL A 271 16.67 3.82 1.86
N THR A 272 17.55 4.66 1.35
CA THR A 272 17.80 6.01 1.88
C THR A 272 17.60 7.09 0.82
N VAL A 273 17.39 8.33 1.28
CA VAL A 273 17.23 9.50 0.39
C VAL A 273 18.46 9.72 -0.51
N GLY A 274 19.65 9.34 -0.02
CA GLY A 274 20.89 9.47 -0.80
C GLY A 274 20.95 8.57 -2.03
N ASN A 275 20.14 7.52 -2.08
CA ASN A 275 20.09 6.55 -3.17
C ASN A 275 18.94 6.83 -4.16
N LEU A 276 18.18 7.91 -3.94
CA LEU A 276 17.14 8.31 -4.89
C LEU A 276 17.78 8.73 -6.23
N ARG A 277 17.22 8.23 -7.33
CA ARG A 277 17.64 8.63 -8.68
C ARG A 277 17.19 10.05 -8.99
N GLU A 278 17.83 10.71 -9.94
CA GLU A 278 17.48 12.08 -10.38
C GLU A 278 16.04 12.16 -10.96
N THR A 279 15.50 11.04 -11.42
CA THR A 279 14.13 10.90 -11.91
C THR A 279 13.09 10.93 -10.81
N ALA A 280 13.49 10.69 -9.55
CA ALA A 280 12.57 10.66 -8.42
C ALA A 280 11.87 12.02 -8.23
N ARG A 281 10.56 11.98 -8.04
CA ARG A 281 9.71 13.17 -7.85
C ARG A 281 8.95 13.06 -6.54
N ARG A 282 8.52 14.21 -6.04
CA ARG A 282 7.59 14.31 -4.91
C ARG A 282 6.16 14.19 -5.41
N GLY A 283 5.42 13.24 -4.86
CA GLY A 283 3.99 13.12 -5.07
C GLY A 283 3.19 14.13 -4.24
N HIS A 284 1.87 13.96 -4.25
CA HIS A 284 0.91 14.87 -3.64
C HIS A 284 -0.03 14.10 -2.70
N GLY A 285 -0.25 14.63 -1.51
CA GLY A 285 -1.31 14.15 -0.62
C GLY A 285 -2.70 14.43 -1.20
N THR A 286 -3.74 13.88 -0.58
CA THR A 286 -5.15 14.08 -0.98
C THR A 286 -5.56 15.56 -0.98
N SER A 287 -4.90 16.42 -0.21
CA SER A 287 -5.07 17.87 -0.23
C SER A 287 -4.39 18.56 -1.41
N GLY A 288 -3.70 17.83 -2.30
CA GLY A 288 -2.92 18.38 -3.41
C GLY A 288 -1.60 19.04 -2.99
N LEU A 289 -1.20 18.94 -1.73
CA LEU A 289 0.09 19.46 -1.26
C LEU A 289 1.18 18.42 -1.48
N ARG A 290 2.37 18.88 -1.90
CA ARG A 290 3.54 18.03 -2.08
C ARG A 290 3.93 17.32 -0.76
N GLN A 291 4.28 16.05 -0.87
CA GLN A 291 4.73 15.21 0.22
C GLN A 291 6.24 14.97 0.12
N ASP A 292 6.84 14.53 1.20
CA ASP A 292 8.21 14.03 1.18
C ASP A 292 8.28 12.70 0.38
N MET A 293 9.45 12.40 -0.18
CA MET A 293 9.68 11.12 -0.84
C MET A 293 9.94 10.05 0.22
N TRP A 294 9.24 8.92 0.13
CA TRP A 294 9.40 7.82 1.05
C TRP A 294 10.44 6.84 0.52
N THR A 295 11.40 6.52 1.37
CA THR A 295 12.42 5.49 1.14
C THR A 295 12.28 4.34 2.13
N MET A 296 11.66 4.62 3.27
CA MET A 296 11.31 3.71 4.34
C MET A 296 12.51 3.04 5.05
N ASP A 297 13.73 3.37 4.69
CA ASP A 297 14.99 2.88 5.28
C ASP A 297 14.94 1.33 5.47
N GLY A 298 15.15 0.79 6.67
CA GLY A 298 15.05 -0.63 6.96
C GLY A 298 13.66 -1.26 6.72
N SER A 299 12.60 -0.43 6.67
CA SER A 299 11.25 -0.89 6.33
C SER A 299 10.94 -0.90 4.83
N ALA A 300 11.96 -0.70 3.96
CA ALA A 300 11.80 -0.72 2.50
C ALA A 300 11.09 -1.98 1.96
N PRO A 301 11.27 -3.19 2.53
CA PRO A 301 10.53 -4.39 2.11
C PRO A 301 9.00 -4.21 2.16
N ALA A 302 8.50 -3.41 3.11
CA ALA A 302 7.08 -3.18 3.30
C ALA A 302 6.48 -2.08 2.40
N GLY A 303 7.31 -1.27 1.68
CA GLY A 303 6.71 -0.18 0.91
C GLY A 303 7.67 0.80 0.25
N GLY A 304 8.98 0.55 0.25
CA GLY A 304 9.99 1.50 -0.19
C GLY A 304 10.44 1.36 -1.65
N ILE A 305 9.82 0.50 -2.44
CA ILE A 305 10.20 0.31 -3.85
C ILE A 305 9.64 1.46 -4.70
N ARG A 306 10.44 1.85 -5.68
CA ARG A 306 10.05 2.75 -6.76
C ARG A 306 10.12 2.03 -8.09
N SER A 307 9.13 2.26 -8.95
CA SER A 307 9.01 1.57 -10.24
C SER A 307 8.48 2.52 -11.33
N THR A 308 8.41 2.00 -12.54
CA THR A 308 7.88 2.69 -13.72
C THR A 308 6.76 1.86 -14.36
N PRO A 309 5.87 2.47 -15.16
CA PRO A 309 4.86 1.72 -15.91
C PRO A 309 5.44 0.60 -16.79
N ALA A 310 6.57 0.85 -17.45
CA ALA A 310 7.23 -0.18 -18.26
C ALA A 310 7.65 -1.40 -17.44
N ASP A 311 8.24 -1.18 -16.26
CA ASP A 311 8.67 -2.27 -15.40
C ASP A 311 7.49 -2.96 -14.71
N MET A 312 6.45 -2.20 -14.29
CA MET A 312 5.23 -2.80 -13.75
C MET A 312 4.46 -3.62 -14.80
N THR A 313 4.55 -3.25 -16.08
CA THR A 313 4.02 -4.08 -17.17
C THR A 313 4.73 -5.44 -17.22
N ARG A 314 6.08 -5.44 -17.14
CA ARG A 314 6.87 -6.70 -17.11
C ARG A 314 6.49 -7.54 -15.90
N TYR A 315 6.42 -6.93 -14.73
CA TYR A 315 6.06 -7.62 -13.48
C TYR A 315 4.67 -8.25 -13.55
N LEU A 316 3.66 -7.45 -13.89
CA LEU A 316 2.28 -7.92 -13.96
C LEU A 316 2.11 -9.03 -15.01
N THR A 317 2.67 -8.86 -16.21
CA THR A 317 2.64 -9.89 -17.27
C THR A 317 3.27 -11.19 -16.79
N ALA A 318 4.46 -11.10 -16.18
CA ALA A 318 5.20 -12.28 -15.72
C ALA A 318 4.52 -12.95 -14.51
N MET A 319 3.79 -12.23 -13.68
CA MET A 319 2.97 -12.83 -12.62
C MET A 319 1.75 -13.57 -13.19
N ILE A 320 1.09 -13.00 -14.19
CA ILE A 320 -0.09 -13.60 -14.84
C ILE A 320 0.27 -14.88 -15.59
N ASP A 321 1.37 -14.87 -16.37
CA ASP A 321 1.80 -16.01 -17.19
C ASP A 321 2.66 -17.02 -16.42
N GLY A 322 2.97 -16.73 -15.14
CA GLY A 322 3.74 -17.60 -14.26
C GLY A 322 5.25 -17.60 -14.52
N SER A 323 5.76 -16.71 -15.38
CA SER A 323 7.19 -16.63 -15.71
C SER A 323 8.03 -15.83 -14.71
N ALA A 324 7.38 -15.06 -13.81
CA ALA A 324 8.12 -14.35 -12.76
C ALA A 324 8.76 -15.34 -11.77
N PRO A 325 9.99 -15.04 -11.27
CA PRO A 325 10.61 -15.85 -10.24
C PRO A 325 9.68 -16.02 -9.04
N GLY A 326 9.40 -17.26 -8.66
CA GLY A 326 8.55 -17.60 -7.53
C GLY A 326 7.04 -17.35 -7.74
N ALA A 327 6.57 -17.02 -8.95
CA ALA A 327 5.18 -16.62 -9.20
C ALA A 327 4.14 -17.61 -8.66
N ALA A 328 4.33 -18.91 -8.95
CA ALA A 328 3.40 -19.95 -8.54
C ALA A 328 3.30 -20.06 -7.01
N ALA A 329 4.43 -20.15 -6.32
CA ALA A 329 4.48 -20.25 -4.86
C ALA A 329 4.03 -18.94 -4.19
N ALA A 330 4.37 -17.78 -4.77
CA ALA A 330 4.00 -16.47 -4.21
C ALA A 330 2.48 -16.25 -4.17
N THR A 331 1.71 -16.93 -5.02
CA THR A 331 0.25 -16.78 -5.14
C THR A 331 -0.53 -17.98 -4.62
N GLU A 332 0.15 -19.00 -4.12
CA GLU A 332 -0.49 -20.11 -3.41
C GLU A 332 -1.06 -19.64 -2.06
N VAL A 333 -2.31 -19.98 -1.77
CA VAL A 333 -2.96 -19.60 -0.52
C VAL A 333 -2.26 -20.24 0.66
N LEU A 334 -1.77 -19.43 1.58
CA LEU A 334 -1.13 -19.87 2.83
C LEU A 334 -2.02 -19.62 4.06
N PHE A 335 -2.97 -18.69 3.96
CA PHE A 335 -3.85 -18.34 5.06
C PHE A 335 -5.26 -18.07 4.53
N GLU A 336 -6.24 -18.82 5.04
CA GLU A 336 -7.65 -18.62 4.74
C GLU A 336 -8.27 -17.75 5.83
N GLU A 337 -8.85 -16.62 5.41
CA GLU A 337 -9.64 -15.77 6.28
C GLU A 337 -11.10 -16.26 6.31
N SER A 338 -11.89 -15.74 7.25
CA SER A 338 -13.33 -16.02 7.26
C SER A 338 -14.01 -15.29 6.09
N GLY A 339 -14.71 -16.02 5.22
CA GLY A 339 -15.45 -15.45 4.10
C GLY A 339 -14.82 -15.73 2.76
N ALA A 340 -14.79 -14.71 1.88
CA ALA A 340 -14.31 -14.79 0.50
C ALA A 340 -12.88 -14.24 0.33
N SER A 341 -12.10 -14.17 1.40
CA SER A 341 -10.75 -13.59 1.42
C SER A 341 -9.72 -14.60 1.89
N SER A 342 -8.57 -14.62 1.24
CA SER A 342 -7.40 -15.43 1.58
C SER A 342 -6.13 -14.62 1.34
N THR A 343 -5.02 -15.05 1.96
CA THR A 343 -3.73 -14.39 1.80
C THR A 343 -2.67 -15.43 1.39
N ALA A 344 -1.88 -15.07 0.39
CA ALA A 344 -0.68 -15.78 -0.04
C ALA A 344 0.58 -15.04 0.47
N MET A 345 1.74 -15.21 -0.17
CA MET A 345 2.94 -14.47 0.19
C MET A 345 2.81 -12.99 -0.19
N ASN A 346 2.22 -12.20 0.71
CA ASN A 346 1.94 -10.77 0.52
C ASN A 346 1.00 -10.44 -0.66
N TRP A 347 0.17 -11.36 -1.10
CA TRP A 347 -0.93 -11.16 -2.02
C TRP A 347 -2.26 -11.41 -1.33
N PHE A 348 -3.25 -10.59 -1.64
CA PHE A 348 -4.65 -10.84 -1.28
C PHE A 348 -5.36 -11.57 -2.43
N LEU A 349 -6.18 -12.55 -2.07
CA LEU A 349 -7.07 -13.24 -2.97
C LEU A 349 -8.48 -13.01 -2.43
N GLU A 350 -9.27 -12.20 -3.12
CA GLU A 350 -10.57 -11.76 -2.61
C GLU A 350 -11.65 -11.83 -3.70
N ASP A 351 -12.78 -12.43 -3.37
CA ASP A 351 -13.96 -12.43 -4.25
C ASP A 351 -14.83 -11.21 -3.95
N PHE A 352 -14.89 -10.30 -4.92
CA PHE A 352 -15.70 -9.09 -4.88
C PHE A 352 -17.14 -9.33 -5.40
N GLY A 353 -17.65 -10.56 -5.32
CA GLY A 353 -19.00 -10.92 -5.73
C GLY A 353 -19.12 -11.47 -7.16
N SER A 354 -17.99 -11.64 -7.84
CA SER A 354 -17.93 -12.30 -9.16
C SER A 354 -17.98 -13.82 -9.09
N GLY A 355 -17.79 -14.39 -7.90
CA GLY A 355 -17.64 -15.85 -7.68
C GLY A 355 -16.25 -16.37 -8.02
N GLN A 356 -15.30 -15.46 -8.36
CA GLN A 356 -13.90 -15.77 -8.63
C GLN A 356 -13.01 -14.78 -7.87
N PRO A 357 -12.00 -15.27 -7.11
CA PRO A 357 -11.11 -14.37 -6.41
C PRO A 357 -10.16 -13.65 -7.38
N ILE A 358 -10.01 -12.35 -7.15
CA ILE A 358 -8.99 -11.52 -7.77
C ILE A 358 -7.73 -11.60 -6.89
N THR A 359 -6.57 -11.82 -7.51
CA THR A 359 -5.28 -11.70 -6.84
C THR A 359 -4.79 -10.26 -6.96
N TRP A 360 -4.54 -9.59 -5.84
CA TRP A 360 -4.25 -8.16 -5.86
C TRP A 360 -3.44 -7.66 -4.66
N HIS A 361 -2.86 -6.49 -4.82
CA HIS A 361 -2.36 -5.65 -3.74
C HIS A 361 -2.46 -4.17 -4.13
N ASN A 362 -2.77 -3.31 -3.16
CA ASN A 362 -2.71 -1.87 -3.33
C ASN A 362 -1.49 -1.26 -2.62
N GLY A 363 -1.19 -0.01 -2.93
CA GLY A 363 -0.10 0.72 -2.31
C GLY A 363 -0.45 2.17 -2.05
N ARG A 364 0.05 2.70 -0.93
CA ARG A 364 -0.04 4.13 -0.63
C ARG A 364 1.16 4.60 0.17
N THR A 365 1.69 5.77 -0.22
CA THR A 365 2.65 6.54 0.55
C THR A 365 2.06 7.91 0.90
N GLY A 366 2.88 8.81 1.42
CA GLY A 366 2.43 10.18 1.67
C GLY A 366 1.97 10.91 0.40
N GLY A 367 2.54 10.58 -0.76
CA GLY A 367 2.33 11.27 -2.03
C GLY A 367 1.84 10.43 -3.19
N TYR A 368 1.73 9.11 -3.05
CA TYR A 368 1.43 8.20 -4.15
C TYR A 368 0.37 7.19 -3.77
N ALA A 369 -0.32 6.68 -4.77
CA ALA A 369 -1.19 5.52 -4.69
C ALA A 369 -0.90 4.58 -5.85
N SER A 370 -1.04 3.29 -5.63
CA SER A 370 -0.86 2.24 -6.62
C SER A 370 -1.82 1.09 -6.40
N PHE A 371 -2.01 0.31 -7.43
CA PHE A 371 -2.72 -0.96 -7.42
C PHE A 371 -2.05 -1.90 -8.41
N VAL A 372 -2.00 -3.17 -8.10
CA VAL A 372 -1.64 -4.25 -9.02
C VAL A 372 -2.54 -5.44 -8.72
N GLY A 373 -3.08 -6.06 -9.75
CA GLY A 373 -3.88 -7.28 -9.58
C GLY A 373 -4.37 -7.83 -10.88
N TRP A 374 -4.91 -9.04 -10.83
CA TRP A 374 -5.49 -9.70 -12.00
C TRP A 374 -6.59 -10.67 -11.57
N ASP A 375 -7.47 -10.95 -12.49
CA ASP A 375 -8.42 -12.05 -12.41
C ASP A 375 -7.78 -13.31 -13.03
N PRO A 376 -7.47 -14.35 -12.21
CA PRO A 376 -6.84 -15.57 -12.72
C PRO A 376 -7.72 -16.32 -13.73
N SER A 377 -9.05 -16.12 -13.71
CA SER A 377 -9.98 -16.82 -14.59
C SER A 377 -9.98 -16.30 -16.01
N SER A 378 -9.82 -14.98 -16.18
CA SER A 378 -9.76 -14.33 -17.48
C SER A 378 -8.34 -14.01 -17.94
N GLY A 379 -7.35 -14.01 -17.03
CA GLY A 379 -6.00 -13.53 -17.29
C GLY A 379 -5.93 -11.99 -17.49
N ARG A 380 -7.03 -11.27 -17.23
CA ARG A 380 -7.04 -9.80 -17.26
C ARG A 380 -6.33 -9.25 -16.06
N GLY A 381 -5.31 -8.43 -16.29
CA GLY A 381 -4.54 -7.77 -15.24
C GLY A 381 -4.55 -6.25 -15.37
N LEU A 382 -4.45 -5.59 -14.23
CA LEU A 382 -4.42 -4.12 -14.16
C LEU A 382 -3.34 -3.68 -13.19
N ALA A 383 -2.53 -2.67 -13.59
CA ALA A 383 -1.75 -1.91 -12.66
C ALA A 383 -2.05 -0.42 -12.84
N LEU A 384 -2.28 0.27 -11.74
CA LEU A 384 -2.53 1.71 -11.69
C LEU A 384 -1.50 2.37 -10.80
N LEU A 385 -0.87 3.44 -11.28
CA LEU A 385 0.14 4.21 -10.55
C LEU A 385 -0.25 5.68 -10.56
N SER A 386 -0.32 6.33 -9.41
CA SER A 386 -0.66 7.74 -9.28
C SER A 386 0.33 8.49 -8.40
N ASP A 387 0.69 9.73 -8.79
CA ASP A 387 1.45 10.68 -7.96
C ASP A 387 0.57 11.47 -6.99
N THR A 388 -0.61 10.95 -6.69
CA THR A 388 -1.55 11.51 -5.72
C THR A 388 -2.00 10.39 -4.77
N ALA A 389 -1.89 10.61 -3.46
CA ALA A 389 -2.21 9.61 -2.43
C ALA A 389 -3.73 9.41 -2.23
N ARG A 390 -4.48 9.29 -3.35
CA ARG A 390 -5.91 8.95 -3.39
C ARG A 390 -6.03 7.50 -3.84
N SER A 391 -6.92 6.73 -3.21
CA SER A 391 -7.15 5.32 -3.59
C SER A 391 -7.57 5.19 -5.05
N LEU A 392 -7.11 4.10 -5.66
CA LEU A 392 -7.46 3.62 -6.99
C LEU A 392 -8.22 2.28 -6.93
N ASP A 393 -8.46 1.76 -5.73
CA ASP A 393 -8.91 0.39 -5.49
C ASP A 393 -10.31 0.15 -6.10
N GLU A 394 -11.26 1.05 -5.87
CA GLU A 394 -12.62 0.95 -6.42
C GLU A 394 -12.61 0.90 -7.96
N LEU A 395 -11.82 1.76 -8.59
CA LEU A 395 -11.64 1.75 -10.04
C LEU A 395 -11.01 0.43 -10.52
N ALA A 396 -9.94 0.01 -9.85
CA ALA A 396 -9.19 -1.18 -10.25
C ALA A 396 -10.04 -2.45 -10.14
N VAL A 397 -10.73 -2.63 -9.01
CA VAL A 397 -11.66 -3.74 -8.80
C VAL A 397 -12.78 -3.68 -9.83
N GLY A 398 -13.40 -2.53 -10.06
CA GLY A 398 -14.46 -2.37 -11.06
C GLY A 398 -14.03 -2.73 -12.48
N VAL A 399 -12.77 -2.47 -12.86
CA VAL A 399 -12.21 -2.90 -14.15
C VAL A 399 -12.01 -4.42 -14.19
N LEU A 400 -11.46 -5.00 -13.13
CA LEU A 400 -11.17 -6.43 -13.08
C LEU A 400 -12.45 -7.28 -13.00
N THR A 401 -13.48 -6.80 -12.30
CA THR A 401 -14.81 -7.47 -12.23
C THR A 401 -15.70 -7.21 -13.44
N GLY A 402 -15.32 -6.26 -14.33
CA GLY A 402 -16.12 -5.87 -15.49
C GLY A 402 -17.26 -4.89 -15.20
N GLU A 403 -17.34 -4.33 -13.98
CA GLU A 403 -18.28 -3.26 -13.64
C GLU A 403 -17.92 -1.94 -14.34
N VAL A 404 -16.63 -1.70 -14.57
CA VAL A 404 -16.12 -0.60 -15.40
C VAL A 404 -15.75 -1.18 -16.76
N ALA A 405 -16.49 -0.82 -17.80
CA ALA A 405 -16.22 -1.25 -19.16
C ALA A 405 -14.99 -0.52 -19.73
N LEU A 406 -14.13 -1.25 -20.45
CA LEU A 406 -12.95 -0.76 -21.15
C LEU A 406 -13.19 -0.68 -22.66
#